data_348f7a67a7504a2b0f2ed88d8fe0f858
#
_entry.id   348f7a67a7504a2b0f2ed88d8fe0f858
#
_cell.length_a   1.000
_cell.length_b   1.000
_cell.length_c   1.000
_cell.angle_alpha   90.00
_cell.angle_beta   90.00
_cell.angle_gamma   90.00
#
_symmetry.space_group_name_H-M   'P 1'
#
loop_
_entity.id
_entity.type
_entity.pdbx_description
1 polymer ?
#
loop_
_entity_poly.entity_id
_entity_poly.type
_entity_poly.pdbx_seq_one_letter_code
_entity_poly.pdbx_strand_id
1 'polypeptide(L)'
;MVIQKLLLEEGVKRGLKASREYSVSVLGYDFIGLISRLAIFFITGFLINSYFQATIQGGIWLNSLAGFFGLNFPTTLPEWTTKLFTTGLHNITFWQIVQIISVLIIVVEYMQYDRMLKEKGEKPNVTTGAVFAMIGLGLSLITFPQIVQKFKEMRILSKAPSTDVSKGFGGEPL
;
A
#
# COMPACT_ATOMS: atom_id res chain seq x y z
N MET A 1 2.16 10.98 36.82
CA MET A 1 1.76 10.37 35.53
C MET A 1 1.68 11.36 34.38
N VAL A 2 1.06 12.56 34.53
CA VAL A 2 0.95 13.58 33.48
C VAL A 2 2.31 14.14 33.06
N ILE A 3 3.19 14.47 34.01
CA ILE A 3 4.53 15.06 33.76
C ILE A 3 5.44 14.09 32.98
N GLN A 4 5.41 12.81 33.31
CA GLN A 4 6.19 11.77 32.58
C GLN A 4 5.72 11.64 31.14
N LYS A 5 4.41 11.72 30.90
CA LYS A 5 3.83 11.68 29.55
C LYS A 5 4.25 12.90 28.71
N LEU A 6 4.24 14.10 29.30
CA LEU A 6 4.68 15.34 28.66
C LEU A 6 6.18 15.30 28.32
N LEU A 7 7.02 14.84 29.25
CA LEU A 7 8.48 14.71 29.03
C LEU A 7 8.80 13.69 27.92
N LEU A 8 8.06 12.58 27.87
CA LEU A 8 8.22 11.56 26.83
C LEU A 8 7.80 12.10 25.46
N GLU A 9 6.69 12.83 25.41
CA GLU A 9 6.19 13.46 24.19
C GLU A 9 7.15 14.53 23.65
N GLU A 10 7.69 15.40 24.51
CA GLU A 10 8.71 16.36 24.10
C GLU A 10 10.01 15.71 23.67
N GLY A 11 10.47 14.64 24.36
CA GLY A 11 11.65 13.88 23.98
C GLY A 11 11.52 13.25 22.61
N VAL A 12 10.37 12.64 22.32
CA VAL A 12 10.07 12.05 21.00
C VAL A 12 10.02 13.13 19.92
N LYS A 13 9.35 14.26 20.18
CA LYS A 13 9.28 15.38 19.22
C LYS A 13 10.66 15.94 18.89
N ARG A 14 11.51 16.15 19.91
CA ARG A 14 12.89 16.63 19.72
C ARG A 14 13.74 15.61 18.96
N GLY A 15 13.63 14.32 19.29
CA GLY A 15 14.32 13.25 18.60
C GLY A 15 13.94 13.15 17.13
N LEU A 16 12.64 13.21 16.82
CA LEU A 16 12.15 13.20 15.44
C LEU A 16 12.63 14.43 14.65
N LYS A 17 12.60 15.61 15.26
CA LYS A 17 13.08 16.84 14.62
C LYS A 17 14.57 16.74 14.29
N ALA A 18 15.41 16.32 15.24
CA ALA A 18 16.84 16.14 15.03
C ALA A 18 17.13 15.09 13.94
N SER A 19 16.39 13.98 13.92
CA SER A 19 16.52 12.94 12.89
C SER A 19 16.14 13.43 11.49
N ARG A 20 15.11 14.26 11.39
CA ARG A 20 14.71 14.89 10.12
C ARG A 20 15.76 15.87 9.61
N GLU A 21 16.28 16.74 10.49
CA GLU A 21 17.34 17.69 10.17
C GLU A 21 18.61 16.94 9.72
N TYR A 22 18.97 15.86 10.40
CA TYR A 22 20.08 15.00 9.99
C TYR A 22 19.85 14.36 8.61
N SER A 23 18.65 13.81 8.35
CA SER A 23 18.30 13.24 7.05
C SER A 23 18.43 14.27 5.92
N VAL A 24 17.96 15.49 6.14
CA VAL A 24 18.07 16.58 5.16
C VAL A 24 19.53 17.01 4.96
N SER A 25 20.32 17.09 6.02
CA SER A 25 21.71 17.53 5.93
C SER A 25 22.63 16.53 5.20
N VAL A 26 22.38 15.22 5.40
CA VAL A 26 23.23 14.15 4.82
C VAL A 26 22.73 13.70 3.45
N LEU A 27 21.41 13.55 3.29
CA LEU A 27 20.78 12.97 2.10
C LEU A 27 20.14 14.03 1.19
N GLY A 28 20.05 15.29 1.63
CA GLY A 28 19.38 16.35 0.87
C GLY A 28 17.85 16.20 0.81
N TYR A 29 17.25 15.23 1.56
CA TYR A 29 15.83 14.96 1.57
C TYR A 29 15.35 14.44 2.93
N ASP A 30 14.09 14.78 3.30
CA ASP A 30 13.46 14.37 4.56
C ASP A 30 12.90 12.94 4.46
N PHE A 31 13.76 11.93 4.46
CA PHE A 31 13.33 10.51 4.43
C PHE A 31 12.56 10.11 5.68
N ILE A 32 12.86 10.70 6.83
CA ILE A 32 12.12 10.41 8.07
C ILE A 32 10.67 10.88 7.95
N GLY A 33 10.46 12.06 7.35
CA GLY A 33 9.12 12.55 7.04
C GLY A 33 8.38 11.67 6.03
N LEU A 34 9.06 11.17 5.00
CA LEU A 34 8.49 10.25 4.02
C LEU A 34 8.07 8.93 4.68
N ILE A 35 8.98 8.30 5.44
CA ILE A 35 8.69 7.04 6.14
C ILE A 35 7.54 7.22 7.13
N SER A 36 7.49 8.33 7.86
CA SER A 36 6.41 8.63 8.79
C SER A 36 5.05 8.75 8.08
N ARG A 37 5.00 9.42 6.93
CA ARG A 37 3.77 9.53 6.10
C ARG A 37 3.33 8.17 5.57
N LEU A 38 4.26 7.37 5.08
CA LEU A 38 3.98 6.01 4.61
C LEU A 38 3.49 5.12 5.77
N ALA A 39 4.13 5.18 6.94
CA ALA A 39 3.72 4.42 8.11
C ALA A 39 2.29 4.79 8.55
N ILE A 40 1.96 6.08 8.64
CA ILE A 40 0.60 6.55 8.96
C ILE A 40 -0.40 6.04 7.92
N PHE A 41 -0.07 6.13 6.63
CA PHE A 41 -0.93 5.65 5.55
C PHE A 41 -1.17 4.13 5.64
N PHE A 42 -0.13 3.33 5.87
CA PHE A 42 -0.25 1.88 6.06
C PHE A 42 -1.05 1.51 7.30
N ILE A 43 -0.79 2.16 8.44
CA ILE A 43 -1.54 1.92 9.68
C ILE A 43 -3.02 2.24 9.47
N THR A 44 -3.32 3.38 8.86
CA THR A 44 -4.71 3.77 8.55
C THR A 44 -5.36 2.76 7.61
N GLY A 45 -4.69 2.36 6.53
CA GLY A 45 -5.17 1.36 5.60
C GLY A 45 -5.39 -0.01 6.27
N PHE A 46 -4.47 -0.41 7.15
CA PHE A 46 -4.60 -1.63 7.93
C PHE A 46 -5.80 -1.60 8.89
N LEU A 47 -6.00 -0.50 9.61
CA LEU A 47 -7.14 -0.34 10.53
C LEU A 47 -8.46 -0.37 9.77
N ILE A 48 -8.56 0.32 8.63
CA ILE A 48 -9.75 0.31 7.76
C ILE A 48 -10.00 -1.12 7.27
N ASN A 49 -8.99 -1.79 6.71
CA ASN A 49 -9.13 -3.15 6.21
C ASN A 49 -9.55 -4.12 7.32
N SER A 50 -8.93 -4.05 8.50
CA SER A 50 -9.23 -4.90 9.64
C SER A 50 -10.66 -4.67 10.14
N TYR A 51 -11.09 -3.41 10.20
CA TYR A 51 -12.45 -3.05 10.59
C TYR A 51 -13.49 -3.65 9.64
N PHE A 52 -13.33 -3.46 8.33
CA PHE A 52 -14.29 -4.00 7.35
C PHE A 52 -14.27 -5.53 7.30
N GLN A 53 -13.09 -6.15 7.38
CA GLN A 53 -12.98 -7.62 7.47
C GLN A 53 -13.69 -8.16 8.71
N ALA A 54 -13.50 -7.54 9.88
CA ALA A 54 -14.18 -7.94 11.11
C ALA A 54 -15.71 -7.76 11.01
N THR A 55 -16.19 -6.68 10.38
CA THR A 55 -17.61 -6.43 10.16
C THR A 55 -18.22 -7.47 9.23
N ILE A 56 -17.53 -7.83 8.13
CA ILE A 56 -17.99 -8.85 7.18
C ILE A 56 -18.06 -10.23 7.83
N GLN A 57 -17.12 -10.55 8.73
CA GLN A 57 -17.09 -11.82 9.46
C GLN A 57 -18.04 -11.87 10.67
N GLY A 58 -18.91 -10.86 10.84
CA GLY A 58 -19.85 -10.78 11.95
C GLY A 58 -19.18 -10.42 13.29
N GLY A 59 -18.04 -9.75 13.24
CA GLY A 59 -17.26 -9.35 14.40
C GLY A 59 -17.95 -8.32 15.30
N ILE A 60 -18.80 -8.81 16.18
CA ILE A 60 -19.59 -8.04 17.16
C ILE A 60 -18.67 -7.23 18.09
N TRP A 61 -17.46 -7.73 18.37
CA TRP A 61 -16.55 -7.09 19.32
C TRP A 61 -16.04 -5.72 18.86
N LEU A 62 -15.83 -5.53 17.56
CA LEU A 62 -15.33 -4.25 17.01
C LEU A 62 -16.44 -3.18 17.02
N ASN A 63 -17.69 -3.59 16.78
CA ASN A 63 -18.84 -2.71 16.90
C ASN A 63 -19.11 -2.33 18.37
N SER A 64 -18.87 -3.25 19.31
CA SER A 64 -18.96 -2.97 20.75
C SER A 64 -17.87 -1.97 21.19
N LEU A 65 -16.65 -2.12 20.68
CA LEU A 65 -15.54 -1.21 20.97
C LEU A 65 -15.78 0.17 20.33
N ALA A 66 -16.30 0.21 19.12
CA ALA A 66 -16.67 1.46 18.44
C ALA A 66 -17.84 2.16 19.15
N GLY A 67 -18.83 1.40 19.66
CA GLY A 67 -19.91 1.92 20.49
C GLY A 67 -19.45 2.53 21.81
N PHE A 68 -18.37 1.97 22.40
CA PHE A 68 -17.74 2.58 23.58
C PHE A 68 -17.16 3.99 23.31
N PHE A 69 -16.72 4.23 22.05
CA PHE A 69 -16.27 5.56 21.60
C PHE A 69 -17.39 6.42 21.00
N GLY A 70 -18.65 6.01 21.11
CA GLY A 70 -19.80 6.73 20.55
C GLY A 70 -19.88 6.65 19.01
N LEU A 71 -19.16 5.71 18.38
CA LEU A 71 -19.16 5.51 16.95
C LEU A 71 -20.15 4.40 16.57
N ASN A 72 -21.22 4.77 15.87
CA ASN A 72 -22.17 3.82 15.32
C ASN A 72 -21.80 3.52 13.86
N PHE A 73 -21.31 2.31 13.62
CA PHE A 73 -21.05 1.85 12.27
C PHE A 73 -22.22 1.03 11.71
N PRO A 74 -22.49 1.12 10.40
CA PRO A 74 -23.54 0.32 9.80
C PRO A 74 -23.25 -1.18 9.96
N THR A 75 -24.22 -1.93 10.41
CA THR A 75 -24.14 -3.40 10.58
C THR A 75 -24.25 -4.14 9.24
N THR A 76 -24.77 -3.47 8.21
CA THR A 76 -24.90 -4.02 6.86
C THR A 76 -24.08 -3.19 5.88
N LEU A 77 -23.17 -3.85 5.17
CA LEU A 77 -22.35 -3.22 4.16
C LEU A 77 -22.97 -3.43 2.76
N PRO A 78 -22.88 -2.44 1.87
CA PRO A 78 -23.23 -2.63 0.47
C PRO A 78 -22.43 -3.77 -0.16
N GLU A 79 -23.03 -4.50 -1.10
CA GLU A 79 -22.41 -5.68 -1.73
C GLU A 79 -21.05 -5.37 -2.38
N TRP A 80 -20.93 -4.20 -3.03
CA TRP A 80 -19.67 -3.77 -3.65
C TRP A 80 -18.56 -3.56 -2.62
N THR A 81 -18.92 -3.07 -1.41
CA THR A 81 -17.95 -2.90 -0.29
C THR A 81 -17.49 -4.27 0.19
N THR A 82 -18.41 -5.18 0.42
CA THR A 82 -18.08 -6.55 0.81
C THR A 82 -17.14 -7.20 -0.20
N LYS A 83 -17.44 -7.08 -1.49
CA LYS A 83 -16.57 -7.58 -2.57
C LYS A 83 -15.18 -6.95 -2.52
N LEU A 84 -15.07 -5.63 -2.34
CA LEU A 84 -13.79 -4.93 -2.29
C LEU A 84 -12.85 -5.46 -1.20
N PHE A 85 -13.40 -5.77 -0.02
CA PHE A 85 -12.60 -6.23 1.12
C PHE A 85 -12.38 -7.75 1.16
N THR A 86 -13.17 -8.56 0.44
CA THR A 86 -13.05 -10.02 0.40
C THR A 86 -12.36 -10.53 -0.85
N THR A 87 -13.04 -10.45 -1.99
CA THR A 87 -12.56 -10.97 -3.28
C THR A 87 -11.87 -9.92 -4.14
N GLY A 88 -12.09 -8.64 -3.83
CA GLY A 88 -11.62 -7.51 -4.62
C GLY A 88 -12.53 -7.17 -5.80
N LEU A 89 -12.44 -5.92 -6.25
CA LEU A 89 -13.03 -5.46 -7.50
C LEU A 89 -12.05 -5.77 -8.63
N HIS A 90 -12.48 -6.49 -9.66
CA HIS A 90 -11.59 -6.97 -10.72
C HIS A 90 -10.34 -7.69 -10.19
N ASN A 91 -10.52 -8.51 -9.15
CA ASN A 91 -9.45 -9.24 -8.47
C ASN A 91 -8.40 -8.38 -7.75
N ILE A 92 -8.68 -7.11 -7.48
CA ILE A 92 -7.83 -6.21 -6.70
C ILE A 92 -8.55 -5.89 -5.39
N THR A 93 -8.00 -6.35 -4.28
CA THR A 93 -8.55 -6.11 -2.94
C THR A 93 -8.20 -4.70 -2.45
N PHE A 94 -8.94 -4.20 -1.47
CA PHE A 94 -8.64 -2.93 -0.81
C PHE A 94 -7.18 -2.86 -0.32
N TRP A 95 -6.68 -3.95 0.28
CA TRP A 95 -5.31 -3.99 0.77
C TRP A 95 -4.28 -3.85 -0.36
N GLN A 96 -4.51 -4.47 -1.49
CA GLN A 96 -3.66 -4.31 -2.67
C GLN A 96 -3.68 -2.87 -3.23
N ILE A 97 -4.84 -2.19 -3.17
CA ILE A 97 -4.94 -0.78 -3.53
C ILE A 97 -4.07 0.08 -2.61
N VAL A 98 -4.14 -0.14 -1.29
CA VAL A 98 -3.28 0.56 -0.30
C VAL A 98 -1.80 0.37 -0.64
N GLN A 99 -1.39 -0.83 -0.97
CA GLN A 99 -0.02 -1.14 -1.36
C GLN A 99 0.41 -0.41 -2.65
N ILE A 100 -0.41 -0.46 -3.70
CA ILE A 100 -0.14 0.22 -4.97
C ILE A 100 0.00 1.73 -4.76
N ILE A 101 -0.91 2.34 -4.01
CA ILE A 101 -0.86 3.77 -3.71
C ILE A 101 0.42 4.12 -2.94
N SER A 102 0.88 3.27 -2.03
CA SER A 102 2.13 3.50 -1.29
C SER A 102 3.36 3.55 -2.21
N VAL A 103 3.41 2.69 -3.22
CA VAL A 103 4.49 2.72 -4.24
C VAL A 103 4.37 4.00 -5.08
N LEU A 104 3.15 4.39 -5.47
CA LEU A 104 2.93 5.63 -6.22
C LEU A 104 3.34 6.87 -5.44
N ILE A 105 3.11 6.91 -4.12
CA ILE A 105 3.56 8.01 -3.25
C ILE A 105 5.08 8.18 -3.37
N ILE A 106 5.85 7.09 -3.32
CA ILE A 106 7.31 7.16 -3.43
C ILE A 106 7.75 7.69 -4.79
N VAL A 107 7.10 7.24 -5.86
CA VAL A 107 7.40 7.72 -7.22
C VAL A 107 7.12 9.22 -7.34
N VAL A 108 5.99 9.68 -6.83
CA VAL A 108 5.61 11.10 -6.86
C VAL A 108 6.57 11.96 -6.03
N GLU A 109 6.95 11.50 -4.84
CA GLU A 109 7.92 12.20 -3.98
C GLU A 109 9.31 12.30 -4.64
N TYR A 110 9.76 11.22 -5.30
CA TYR A 110 10.99 11.26 -6.08
C TYR A 110 10.93 12.24 -7.25
N MET A 111 9.82 12.27 -7.98
CA MET A 111 9.61 13.21 -9.08
C MET A 111 9.60 14.67 -8.60
N GLN A 112 8.99 14.94 -7.43
CA GLN A 112 8.99 16.27 -6.83
C GLN A 112 10.39 16.68 -6.39
N TYR A 113 11.16 15.77 -5.80
CA TYR A 113 12.55 15.99 -5.43
C TYR A 113 13.41 16.31 -6.65
N ASP A 114 13.33 15.52 -7.72
CA ASP A 114 14.07 15.75 -8.96
C ASP A 114 13.71 17.12 -9.61
N ARG A 115 12.42 17.49 -9.58
CA ARG A 115 11.96 18.80 -10.06
C ARG A 115 12.57 19.94 -9.25
N MET A 116 12.52 19.86 -7.91
CA MET A 116 13.11 20.89 -7.04
C MET A 116 14.60 21.09 -7.28
N LEU A 117 15.35 20.01 -7.52
CA LEU A 117 16.79 20.09 -7.82
C LEU A 117 17.03 20.76 -9.18
N LYS A 118 16.25 20.40 -10.20
CA LYS A 118 16.35 21.02 -11.53
C LYS A 118 16.07 22.52 -11.49
N GLU A 119 15.08 22.95 -10.69
CA GLU A 119 14.77 24.38 -10.51
C GLU A 119 15.92 25.14 -9.83
N LYS A 120 16.67 24.48 -8.94
CA LYS A 120 17.86 25.05 -8.29
C LYS A 120 19.13 24.94 -9.11
N GLY A 121 19.10 24.26 -10.26
CA GLY A 121 20.28 23.96 -11.07
C GLY A 121 21.23 22.94 -10.42
N GLU A 122 20.78 22.19 -9.42
CA GLU A 122 21.54 21.18 -8.70
C GLU A 122 21.35 19.79 -9.34
N LYS A 123 22.40 18.97 -9.25
CA LYS A 123 22.30 17.57 -9.70
C LYS A 123 21.79 16.69 -8.57
N PRO A 124 20.96 15.67 -8.89
CA PRO A 124 20.48 14.73 -7.87
C PRO A 124 21.65 13.98 -7.23
N ASN A 125 21.61 13.86 -5.92
CA ASN A 125 22.58 13.06 -5.18
C ASN A 125 22.30 11.57 -5.45
N VAL A 126 23.33 10.85 -5.91
CA VAL A 126 23.23 9.41 -6.21
C VAL A 126 22.77 8.61 -5.00
N THR A 127 23.25 8.97 -3.80
CA THR A 127 22.86 8.32 -2.54
C THR A 127 21.36 8.50 -2.26
N THR A 128 20.83 9.69 -2.47
CA THR A 128 19.40 9.99 -2.30
C THR A 128 18.54 9.18 -3.27
N GLY A 129 18.96 9.13 -4.54
CA GLY A 129 18.30 8.30 -5.55
C GLY A 129 18.30 6.80 -5.19
N ALA A 130 19.43 6.30 -4.68
CA ALA A 130 19.55 4.91 -4.22
C ALA A 130 18.63 4.62 -3.03
N VAL A 131 18.47 5.53 -2.07
CA VAL A 131 17.55 5.36 -0.93
C VAL A 131 16.10 5.32 -1.40
N PHE A 132 15.68 6.21 -2.31
CA PHE A 132 14.35 6.14 -2.92
C PHE A 132 14.12 4.81 -3.62
N ALA A 133 15.10 4.35 -4.41
CA ALA A 133 15.02 3.07 -5.10
C ALA A 133 14.91 1.89 -4.12
N MET A 134 15.69 1.89 -3.03
CA MET A 134 15.61 0.84 -2.00
C MET A 134 14.25 0.80 -1.30
N ILE A 135 13.69 1.96 -0.93
CA ILE A 135 12.37 2.03 -0.32
C ILE A 135 11.30 1.54 -1.32
N GLY A 136 11.36 2.01 -2.56
CA GLY A 136 10.43 1.61 -3.63
C GLY A 136 10.51 0.12 -3.93
N LEU A 137 11.71 -0.44 -4.06
CA LEU A 137 11.94 -1.88 -4.27
C LEU A 137 11.47 -2.70 -3.07
N GLY A 138 11.78 -2.28 -1.83
CA GLY A 138 11.35 -2.97 -0.63
C GLY A 138 9.83 -3.07 -0.54
N LEU A 139 9.10 -1.97 -0.77
CA LEU A 139 7.65 -1.96 -0.83
C LEU A 139 7.12 -2.79 -2.01
N SER A 140 7.76 -2.72 -3.17
CA SER A 140 7.38 -3.49 -4.34
C SER A 140 7.54 -4.99 -4.10
N LEU A 141 8.62 -5.43 -3.45
CA LEU A 141 8.83 -6.85 -3.12
C LEU A 141 7.75 -7.41 -2.19
N ILE A 142 7.22 -6.58 -1.28
CA ILE A 142 6.11 -6.98 -0.40
C ILE A 142 4.79 -7.04 -1.17
N THR A 143 4.60 -6.14 -2.13
CA THR A 143 3.33 -5.93 -2.85
C THR A 143 3.22 -6.79 -4.11
N PHE A 144 4.31 -6.91 -4.87
CA PHE A 144 4.31 -7.48 -6.21
C PHE A 144 4.25 -9.01 -6.32
N PRO A 145 4.67 -9.84 -5.36
CA PRO A 145 4.60 -11.29 -5.54
C PRO A 145 3.20 -11.76 -5.91
N GLN A 146 2.19 -11.21 -5.25
CA GLN A 146 0.78 -11.58 -5.52
C GLN A 146 0.29 -11.04 -6.86
N ILE A 147 0.68 -9.81 -7.22
CA ILE A 147 0.31 -9.20 -8.51
C ILE A 147 1.03 -9.89 -9.65
N VAL A 148 2.33 -10.16 -9.52
CA VAL A 148 3.13 -10.89 -10.54
C VAL A 148 2.61 -12.31 -10.71
N GLN A 149 2.20 -12.98 -9.63
CA GLN A 149 1.62 -14.30 -9.72
C GLN A 149 0.30 -14.28 -10.50
N LYS A 150 -0.59 -13.31 -10.22
CA LYS A 150 -1.84 -13.13 -10.97
C LYS A 150 -1.61 -12.82 -12.45
N PHE A 151 -0.63 -11.98 -12.77
CA PHE A 151 -0.25 -11.71 -14.17
C PHE A 151 0.31 -12.97 -14.86
N LYS A 152 1.09 -13.78 -14.15
CA LYS A 152 1.56 -15.06 -14.70
C LYS A 152 0.41 -16.01 -14.96
N GLU A 153 -0.53 -16.13 -14.05
CA GLU A 153 -1.73 -16.96 -14.22
C GLU A 153 -2.59 -16.50 -15.41
N MET A 154 -2.84 -15.20 -15.55
CA MET A 154 -3.54 -14.65 -16.71
C MET A 154 -2.79 -14.90 -18.03
N ARG A 155 -1.45 -14.81 -18.03
CA ARG A 155 -0.64 -15.07 -19.21
C ARG A 155 -0.60 -16.55 -19.58
N ILE A 156 -0.68 -17.46 -18.62
CA ILE A 156 -0.79 -18.90 -18.83
C ILE A 156 -2.16 -19.21 -19.43
N LEU A 157 -3.24 -18.62 -18.91
CA LEU A 157 -4.59 -18.78 -19.45
C LEU A 157 -4.71 -18.23 -20.88
N SER A 158 -4.03 -17.13 -21.20
CA SER A 158 -4.02 -16.58 -22.58
C SER A 158 -3.17 -17.38 -23.56
N LYS A 159 -2.26 -18.23 -23.05
CA LYS A 159 -1.42 -19.14 -23.86
C LYS A 159 -1.91 -20.58 -23.84
N ALA A 160 -3.03 -20.88 -23.18
CA ALA A 160 -3.67 -22.19 -23.29
C ALA A 160 -3.95 -22.43 -24.77
N PRO A 161 -3.45 -23.52 -25.36
CA PRO A 161 -3.73 -23.83 -26.77
C PRO A 161 -5.24 -23.91 -26.91
N SER A 162 -5.78 -23.12 -27.85
CA SER A 162 -7.14 -23.34 -28.32
C SER A 162 -7.22 -24.79 -28.68
N THR A 163 -7.95 -25.59 -27.93
CA THR A 163 -8.29 -26.94 -28.30
C THR A 163 -9.09 -26.79 -29.58
N ASP A 164 -8.38 -27.02 -30.70
CA ASP A 164 -8.96 -27.02 -32.02
C ASP A 164 -9.93 -28.21 -32.09
N VAL A 165 -11.19 -27.92 -31.75
CA VAL A 165 -12.30 -28.89 -31.80
C VAL A 165 -12.63 -29.24 -33.26
N SER A 166 -11.90 -28.69 -34.25
CA SER A 166 -12.12 -28.92 -35.67
C SER A 166 -11.50 -30.21 -36.22
N LYS A 167 -10.78 -31.02 -35.43
CA LYS A 167 -10.18 -32.29 -35.88
C LYS A 167 -10.92 -33.55 -35.41
N GLY A 168 -12.22 -33.49 -35.29
CA GLY A 168 -13.01 -34.60 -34.78
C GLY A 168 -14.19 -35.08 -35.64
N PHE A 169 -14.31 -34.66 -36.90
CA PHE A 169 -15.35 -35.20 -37.79
C PHE A 169 -14.81 -35.42 -39.21
N GLY A 170 -13.84 -36.32 -39.32
CA GLY A 170 -13.49 -36.96 -40.58
C GLY A 170 -14.24 -38.30 -40.63
N GLY A 171 -15.51 -38.27 -41.05
CA GLY A 171 -16.22 -39.47 -41.39
C GLY A 171 -15.58 -40.09 -42.63
N GLU A 172 -15.15 -41.35 -42.56
CA GLU A 172 -14.81 -42.17 -43.72
C GLU A 172 -16.07 -42.36 -44.57
N PRO A 173 -16.01 -42.17 -45.90
CA PRO A 173 -17.04 -42.68 -46.82
C PRO A 173 -16.83 -44.19 -47.08
N LEU A 174 -17.92 -44.91 -47.02
CA LEU A 174 -18.04 -46.30 -47.51
C LEU A 174 -17.78 -46.41 -48.99
#